data_03d99c8d67ba15c58369960ed6a9d872
#
_entry.id   03d99c8d67ba15c58369960ed6a9d872
#
_cell.length_a   1.000
_cell.length_b   1.000
_cell.length_c   1.000
_cell.angle_alpha   90.00
_cell.angle_beta   90.00
_cell.angle_gamma   90.00
#
_symmetry.space_group_name_H-M   'P 1'
#
loop_
_entity.id
_entity.type
_entity.pdbx_description
1 polymer ?
#
loop_
_entity_poly.entity_id
_entity_poly.type
_entity_poly.pdbx_seq_one_letter_code
_entity_poly.pdbx_strand_id
1 'polypeptide(L)'
;MPEGLWIKCPSCESVLYKDDLAASLNVCPNCSHHMRIGARARINALLDAEGRIEIGETTRPVDPLKFKDSRKYPDRVSEATKATGETEAMVVMSGRILSLPVVLACFEFEFMGGSMGSVVGERFVRGVQEAIKNRSPFICVAASGGARMQESLFSLMQMAKTNAMLTRLAQEGLPFISVLTDPTMGGVSASFAFMGDVVIAEPKALIGFAGPRVIEQTVREKLPEGFQRAEFLLEKGAIDCVVDRREMRRELAHLLALLTRQSIEVVADAE
;
A
#
# COMPACT_ATOMS: atom_id res chain seq x y z
N MET A 1 5.55 -23.22 -26.42
CA MET A 1 4.51 -22.54 -25.63
C MET A 1 4.67 -21.05 -25.89
N PRO A 2 3.59 -20.29 -26.09
CA PRO A 2 3.73 -18.84 -26.23
C PRO A 2 4.38 -18.28 -24.96
N GLU A 3 5.48 -17.56 -25.11
CA GLU A 3 6.19 -16.93 -24.00
C GLU A 3 5.31 -15.85 -23.36
N GLY A 4 5.23 -15.81 -22.03
CA GLY A 4 4.56 -14.76 -21.26
C GLY A 4 3.14 -15.06 -20.77
N LEU A 5 2.52 -16.20 -21.14
CA LEU A 5 1.17 -16.57 -20.68
C LEU A 5 1.15 -17.32 -19.33
N TRP A 6 2.29 -17.83 -18.90
CA TRP A 6 2.40 -18.66 -17.70
C TRP A 6 3.30 -18.02 -16.65
N ILE A 7 2.90 -18.12 -15.41
CA ILE A 7 3.65 -17.63 -14.24
C ILE A 7 3.83 -18.79 -13.26
N LYS A 8 5.02 -18.95 -12.71
CA LYS A 8 5.29 -19.92 -11.64
C LYS A 8 5.05 -19.27 -10.29
N CYS A 9 4.22 -19.88 -9.45
CA CYS A 9 4.02 -19.42 -8.09
C CYS A 9 5.33 -19.53 -7.29
N PRO A 10 5.83 -18.47 -6.65
CA PRO A 10 7.09 -18.54 -5.92
C PRO A 10 7.02 -19.35 -4.61
N SER A 11 5.80 -19.68 -4.14
CA SER A 11 5.58 -20.42 -2.89
C SER A 11 5.40 -21.92 -3.12
N CYS A 12 4.48 -22.32 -4.02
CA CYS A 12 4.16 -23.75 -4.26
C CYS A 12 4.67 -24.26 -5.61
N GLU A 13 5.37 -23.43 -6.38
CA GLU A 13 5.96 -23.73 -7.69
C GLU A 13 4.96 -24.16 -8.79
N SER A 14 3.66 -24.12 -8.53
CA SER A 14 2.64 -24.42 -9.54
C SER A 14 2.73 -23.45 -10.70
N VAL A 15 2.53 -23.96 -11.91
CA VAL A 15 2.42 -23.13 -13.11
C VAL A 15 0.98 -22.66 -13.26
N LEU A 16 0.79 -21.35 -13.33
CA LEU A 16 -0.51 -20.69 -13.35
C LEU A 16 -0.69 -19.92 -14.66
N TYR A 17 -1.89 -19.91 -15.18
CA TYR A 17 -2.24 -19.07 -16.31
C TYR A 17 -2.40 -17.61 -15.83
N LYS A 18 -1.86 -16.67 -16.60
CA LYS A 18 -1.74 -15.27 -16.16
C LYS A 18 -3.10 -14.59 -15.99
N ASP A 19 -4.06 -14.89 -16.87
CA ASP A 19 -5.39 -14.29 -16.80
C ASP A 19 -6.21 -14.83 -15.61
N ASP A 20 -6.10 -16.14 -15.32
CA ASP A 20 -6.72 -16.75 -14.14
C ASP A 20 -6.14 -16.16 -12.85
N LEU A 21 -4.83 -15.93 -12.84
CA LEU A 21 -4.16 -15.30 -11.73
C LEU A 21 -4.60 -13.83 -11.55
N ALA A 22 -4.77 -13.10 -12.64
CA ALA A 22 -5.28 -11.72 -12.60
C ALA A 22 -6.74 -11.68 -12.10
N ALA A 23 -7.58 -12.63 -12.53
CA ALA A 23 -8.96 -12.76 -12.06
C ALA A 23 -9.04 -13.05 -10.55
N SER A 24 -8.06 -13.77 -10.00
CA SER A 24 -7.92 -14.03 -8.57
C SER A 24 -7.11 -12.95 -7.82
N LEU A 25 -6.96 -11.75 -8.39
CA LEU A 25 -6.20 -10.62 -7.83
C LEU A 25 -4.74 -10.97 -7.49
N ASN A 26 -4.09 -11.78 -8.31
CA ASN A 26 -2.74 -12.31 -8.10
C ASN A 26 -2.58 -13.12 -6.79
N VAL A 27 -3.65 -13.76 -6.32
CA VAL A 27 -3.60 -14.75 -5.25
C VAL A 27 -3.54 -16.14 -5.87
N CYS A 28 -2.56 -16.94 -5.51
CA CYS A 28 -2.39 -18.29 -6.05
C CYS A 28 -3.59 -19.17 -5.66
N PRO A 29 -4.31 -19.78 -6.62
CA PRO A 29 -5.46 -20.62 -6.31
C PRO A 29 -5.09 -21.90 -5.55
N ASN A 30 -3.84 -22.36 -5.70
CA ASN A 30 -3.40 -23.63 -5.11
C ASN A 30 -2.90 -23.51 -3.66
N CYS A 31 -2.24 -22.39 -3.31
CA CYS A 31 -1.65 -22.23 -1.97
C CYS A 31 -1.99 -20.91 -1.28
N SER A 32 -2.86 -20.10 -1.88
CA SER A 32 -3.26 -18.78 -1.39
C SER A 32 -2.10 -17.81 -1.15
N HIS A 33 -0.96 -18.02 -1.84
CA HIS A 33 0.15 -17.07 -1.78
C HIS A 33 -0.24 -15.77 -2.48
N HIS A 34 -0.13 -14.66 -1.77
CA HIS A 34 -0.41 -13.32 -2.27
C HIS A 34 0.80 -12.78 -3.04
N MET A 35 0.77 -12.86 -4.36
CA MET A 35 1.79 -12.22 -5.20
C MET A 35 1.57 -10.72 -5.27
N ARG A 36 2.61 -9.96 -5.59
CA ARG A 36 2.51 -8.50 -5.71
C ARG A 36 1.58 -8.09 -6.83
N ILE A 37 0.86 -7.00 -6.61
CA ILE A 37 0.08 -6.29 -7.64
C ILE A 37 0.38 -4.80 -7.55
N GLY A 38 0.29 -4.10 -8.69
CA GLY A 38 0.51 -2.66 -8.77
C GLY A 38 -0.62 -1.83 -8.17
N ALA A 39 -0.34 -0.55 -7.97
CA ALA A 39 -1.29 0.40 -7.38
C ALA A 39 -2.62 0.47 -8.16
N ARG A 40 -2.58 0.54 -9.49
CA ARG A 40 -3.79 0.60 -10.33
C ARG A 40 -4.64 -0.65 -10.22
N ALA A 41 -4.02 -1.83 -10.17
CA ALA A 41 -4.75 -3.09 -9.99
C ALA A 41 -5.46 -3.13 -8.63
N ARG A 42 -4.81 -2.64 -7.54
CA ARG A 42 -5.44 -2.51 -6.22
C ARG A 42 -6.60 -1.53 -6.23
N ILE A 43 -6.42 -0.35 -6.82
CA ILE A 43 -7.48 0.64 -6.97
C ILE A 43 -8.68 0.05 -7.70
N ASN A 44 -8.43 -0.70 -8.79
CA ASN A 44 -9.49 -1.34 -9.56
C ASN A 44 -10.21 -2.45 -8.79
N ALA A 45 -9.50 -3.17 -7.94
CA ALA A 45 -10.09 -4.21 -7.09
C ALA A 45 -10.93 -3.64 -5.94
N LEU A 46 -10.60 -2.45 -5.44
CA LEU A 46 -11.20 -1.89 -4.23
C LEU A 46 -12.29 -0.87 -4.54
N LEU A 47 -12.03 0.09 -5.43
CA LEU A 47 -12.97 1.16 -5.73
C LEU A 47 -14.01 0.76 -6.79
N ASP A 48 -15.18 1.34 -6.68
CA ASP A 48 -16.20 1.31 -7.70
C ASP A 48 -15.65 1.92 -9.01
N ALA A 49 -16.10 1.46 -10.16
CA ALA A 49 -15.54 1.89 -11.45
C ALA A 49 -15.81 3.37 -11.76
N GLU A 50 -16.93 3.88 -11.29
CA GLU A 50 -17.39 5.23 -11.61
C GLU A 50 -16.98 6.26 -10.55
N GLY A 51 -16.87 7.53 -10.96
CA GLY A 51 -16.67 8.66 -10.06
C GLY A 51 -15.28 8.76 -9.44
N ARG A 52 -14.27 8.09 -9.99
CA ARG A 52 -12.88 8.16 -9.51
C ARG A 52 -12.22 9.46 -9.95
N ILE A 53 -11.52 10.13 -9.01
CA ILE A 53 -10.74 11.35 -9.28
C ILE A 53 -9.34 11.15 -8.71
N GLU A 54 -8.31 11.22 -9.55
CA GLU A 54 -6.92 11.12 -9.12
C GLU A 54 -6.45 12.41 -8.46
N ILE A 55 -5.74 12.27 -7.35
CA ILE A 55 -5.28 13.39 -6.51
C ILE A 55 -3.76 13.53 -6.61
N GLY A 56 -3.27 14.69 -7.00
CA GLY A 56 -1.84 15.01 -6.99
C GLY A 56 -1.03 14.34 -8.12
N GLU A 57 -1.69 13.88 -9.18
CA GLU A 57 -1.08 13.20 -10.34
C GLU A 57 -0.05 14.07 -11.07
N THR A 58 -0.15 15.39 -10.96
CA THR A 58 0.79 16.34 -11.58
C THR A 58 2.06 16.59 -10.76
N THR A 59 2.08 16.16 -9.49
CA THR A 59 3.25 16.34 -8.62
C THR A 59 4.39 15.42 -9.06
N ARG A 60 5.58 15.99 -9.23
CA ARG A 60 6.78 15.29 -9.72
C ARG A 60 7.94 15.45 -8.74
N PRO A 61 8.83 14.44 -8.64
CA PRO A 61 10.02 14.55 -7.83
C PRO A 61 10.98 15.60 -8.39
N VAL A 62 11.60 16.33 -7.47
CA VAL A 62 12.67 17.27 -7.76
C VAL A 62 13.94 16.73 -7.10
N ASP A 63 15.09 16.88 -7.77
CA ASP A 63 16.39 16.46 -7.24
C ASP A 63 17.22 17.66 -6.73
N PRO A 64 16.86 18.21 -5.53
CA PRO A 64 17.59 19.37 -4.99
C PRO A 64 19.00 19.02 -4.54
N LEU A 65 19.26 17.74 -4.27
CA LEU A 65 20.56 17.24 -3.80
C LEU A 65 21.50 16.89 -4.95
N LYS A 66 21.00 16.85 -6.20
CA LYS A 66 21.74 16.34 -7.35
C LYS A 66 22.37 14.96 -7.07
N PHE A 67 21.56 14.10 -6.43
CA PHE A 67 22.03 12.81 -5.93
C PHE A 67 22.55 11.91 -7.06
N LYS A 68 23.71 11.34 -6.83
CA LYS A 68 24.34 10.38 -7.73
C LYS A 68 25.10 9.32 -6.90
N ASP A 69 24.75 8.06 -7.13
CA ASP A 69 25.56 6.90 -6.76
C ASP A 69 26.16 6.27 -8.04
N SER A 70 25.86 5.03 -8.36
CA SER A 70 26.15 4.42 -9.65
C SER A 70 25.36 5.06 -10.81
N ARG A 71 24.20 5.71 -10.51
CA ARG A 71 23.32 6.43 -11.46
C ARG A 71 22.80 7.70 -10.84
N LYS A 72 22.40 8.68 -11.67
CA LYS A 72 21.72 9.89 -11.20
C LYS A 72 20.29 9.57 -10.75
N TYR A 73 19.79 10.28 -9.76
CA TYR A 73 18.40 10.11 -9.28
C TYR A 73 17.35 10.32 -10.36
N PRO A 74 17.41 11.37 -11.21
CA PRO A 74 16.47 11.54 -12.32
C PRO A 74 16.44 10.38 -13.30
N ASP A 75 17.58 9.71 -13.54
CA ASP A 75 17.65 8.57 -14.45
C ASP A 75 16.88 7.37 -13.85
N ARG A 76 17.00 7.15 -12.53
CA ARG A 76 16.24 6.11 -11.80
C ARG A 76 14.74 6.37 -11.84
N VAL A 77 14.32 7.63 -11.65
CA VAL A 77 12.91 8.05 -11.76
C VAL A 77 12.38 7.79 -13.17
N SER A 78 13.14 8.18 -14.19
CA SER A 78 12.76 7.97 -15.60
C SER A 78 12.61 6.47 -15.92
N GLU A 79 13.52 5.62 -15.44
CA GLU A 79 13.45 4.17 -15.63
C GLU A 79 12.23 3.58 -14.93
N ALA A 80 11.97 3.95 -13.67
CA ALA A 80 10.81 3.50 -12.92
C ALA A 80 9.49 3.94 -13.59
N THR A 81 9.42 5.18 -14.06
CA THR A 81 8.26 5.69 -14.82
C THR A 81 8.00 4.87 -16.07
N LYS A 82 9.05 4.53 -16.84
CA LYS A 82 8.91 3.71 -18.06
C LYS A 82 8.46 2.29 -17.75
N ALA A 83 8.94 1.72 -16.65
CA ALA A 83 8.62 0.35 -16.24
C ALA A 83 7.19 0.21 -15.71
N THR A 84 6.70 1.20 -14.96
CA THR A 84 5.41 1.12 -14.24
C THR A 84 4.29 1.90 -14.93
N GLY A 85 4.62 2.88 -15.77
CA GLY A 85 3.66 3.87 -16.27
C GLY A 85 3.28 4.93 -15.24
N GLU A 86 3.74 4.80 -13.99
CA GLU A 86 3.46 5.75 -12.91
C GLU A 86 4.53 6.83 -12.81
N THR A 87 4.17 7.95 -12.25
CA THR A 87 5.07 9.09 -12.08
C THR A 87 5.69 9.15 -10.70
N GLU A 88 5.22 8.30 -9.78
CA GLU A 88 5.72 8.18 -8.41
C GLU A 88 5.21 6.87 -7.77
N ALA A 89 5.81 6.50 -6.63
CA ALA A 89 5.53 5.27 -5.89
C ALA A 89 4.17 5.27 -5.15
N MET A 90 3.33 6.27 -5.34
CA MET A 90 2.00 6.34 -4.74
C MET A 90 0.99 6.93 -5.73
N VAL A 91 -0.16 6.28 -5.84
CA VAL A 91 -1.35 6.77 -6.54
C VAL A 91 -2.43 7.04 -5.50
N VAL A 92 -3.05 8.21 -5.56
CA VAL A 92 -4.15 8.59 -4.65
C VAL A 92 -5.40 8.84 -5.46
N MET A 93 -6.51 8.25 -5.02
CA MET A 93 -7.78 8.31 -5.73
C MET A 93 -8.91 8.63 -4.75
N SER A 94 -9.72 9.63 -5.05
CA SER A 94 -11.04 9.79 -4.45
C SER A 94 -12.03 8.92 -5.22
N GLY A 95 -12.93 8.25 -4.52
CA GLY A 95 -13.91 7.34 -5.13
C GLY A 95 -14.88 6.77 -4.10
N ARG A 96 -15.39 5.57 -4.37
CA ARG A 96 -16.32 4.86 -3.48
C ARG A 96 -15.93 3.39 -3.38
N ILE A 97 -16.28 2.76 -2.25
CA ILE A 97 -16.25 1.30 -2.05
C ILE A 97 -17.67 0.86 -1.72
N LEU A 98 -18.31 0.09 -2.57
CA LEU A 98 -19.73 -0.30 -2.44
C LEU A 98 -20.61 0.92 -2.08
N SER A 99 -20.51 1.97 -2.90
CA SER A 99 -21.19 3.26 -2.77
C SER A 99 -20.76 4.15 -1.59
N LEU A 100 -19.93 3.67 -0.65
CA LEU A 100 -19.41 4.46 0.47
C LEU A 100 -18.26 5.36 0.01
N PRO A 101 -18.30 6.66 0.25
CA PRO A 101 -17.24 7.59 -0.16
C PRO A 101 -15.94 7.33 0.60
N VAL A 102 -14.82 7.41 -0.10
CA VAL A 102 -13.49 7.18 0.47
C VAL A 102 -12.41 7.87 -0.35
N VAL A 103 -11.31 8.23 0.28
CA VAL A 103 -10.05 8.54 -0.42
C VAL A 103 -9.05 7.42 -0.16
N LEU A 104 -8.53 6.83 -1.24
CA LEU A 104 -7.65 5.66 -1.23
C LEU A 104 -6.27 6.04 -1.75
N ALA A 105 -5.23 5.81 -0.98
CA ALA A 105 -3.83 5.88 -1.39
C ALA A 105 -3.26 4.47 -1.55
N CYS A 106 -2.67 4.17 -2.70
CA CYS A 106 -2.04 2.88 -2.97
C CYS A 106 -0.59 3.06 -3.37
N PHE A 107 0.30 2.27 -2.76
CA PHE A 107 1.70 2.24 -3.16
C PHE A 107 1.91 1.41 -4.44
N GLU A 108 2.80 1.92 -5.31
CA GLU A 108 3.36 1.20 -6.44
C GLU A 108 4.76 0.69 -6.07
N PHE A 109 4.84 -0.59 -5.74
CA PHE A 109 6.11 -1.17 -5.28
C PHE A 109 7.18 -1.23 -6.37
N GLU A 110 6.76 -1.46 -7.63
CA GLU A 110 7.71 -1.53 -8.74
C GLU A 110 8.35 -0.16 -9.05
N PHE A 111 7.74 0.94 -8.58
CA PHE A 111 8.36 2.25 -8.65
C PHE A 111 9.40 2.42 -7.51
N MET A 112 10.66 2.16 -7.80
CA MET A 112 11.79 2.31 -6.86
C MET A 112 11.57 1.59 -5.50
N GLY A 113 10.99 0.37 -5.53
CA GLY A 113 10.71 -0.41 -4.32
C GLY A 113 9.62 0.20 -3.43
N GLY A 114 8.69 0.98 -3.99
CA GLY A 114 7.66 1.66 -3.21
C GLY A 114 8.23 2.69 -2.22
N SER A 115 9.45 3.19 -2.45
CA SER A 115 10.13 4.03 -1.47
C SER A 115 9.45 5.38 -1.30
N MET A 116 9.31 5.80 -0.04
CA MET A 116 8.70 7.07 0.34
C MET A 116 9.67 8.23 0.10
N GLY A 117 9.43 9.01 -0.96
CA GLY A 117 10.06 10.29 -1.22
C GLY A 117 9.13 11.47 -0.91
N SER A 118 9.59 12.68 -1.20
CA SER A 118 8.86 13.93 -0.97
C SER A 118 7.49 13.96 -1.67
N VAL A 119 7.40 13.41 -2.88
CA VAL A 119 6.15 13.36 -3.65
C VAL A 119 5.17 12.35 -3.05
N VAL A 120 5.65 11.21 -2.55
CA VAL A 120 4.79 10.24 -1.83
C VAL A 120 4.14 10.93 -0.63
N GLY A 121 4.94 11.61 0.20
CA GLY A 121 4.40 12.35 1.34
C GLY A 121 3.47 13.49 0.94
N GLU A 122 3.74 14.18 -0.17
CA GLU A 122 2.85 15.24 -0.68
C GLU A 122 1.53 14.69 -1.18
N ARG A 123 1.55 13.59 -1.97
CA ARG A 123 0.32 12.95 -2.45
C ARG A 123 -0.51 12.39 -1.31
N PHE A 124 0.13 11.79 -0.31
CA PHE A 124 -0.54 11.34 0.92
C PHE A 124 -1.27 12.50 1.61
N VAL A 125 -0.57 13.61 1.84
CA VAL A 125 -1.15 14.81 2.48
C VAL A 125 -2.31 15.36 1.68
N ARG A 126 -2.19 15.47 0.35
CA ARG A 126 -3.30 15.91 -0.51
C ARG A 126 -4.49 14.96 -0.46
N GLY A 127 -4.23 13.66 -0.40
CA GLY A 127 -5.28 12.66 -0.21
C GLY A 127 -6.04 12.87 1.10
N VAL A 128 -5.32 13.05 2.21
CA VAL A 128 -5.94 13.33 3.50
C VAL A 128 -6.70 14.69 3.49
N GLN A 129 -6.16 15.71 2.84
CA GLN A 129 -6.86 16.99 2.67
C GLN A 129 -8.18 16.83 1.90
N GLU A 130 -8.17 16.03 0.83
CA GLU A 130 -9.39 15.74 0.06
C GLU A 130 -10.40 14.92 0.89
N ALA A 131 -9.91 13.95 1.70
CA ALA A 131 -10.75 13.20 2.64
C ALA A 131 -11.44 14.14 3.64
N ILE A 132 -10.70 15.07 4.24
CA ILE A 132 -11.25 16.10 5.15
C ILE A 132 -12.30 16.96 4.44
N LYS A 133 -11.97 17.46 3.25
CA LYS A 133 -12.87 18.33 2.46
C LYS A 133 -14.18 17.62 2.12
N ASN A 134 -14.11 16.33 1.75
CA ASN A 134 -15.27 15.54 1.38
C ASN A 134 -15.93 14.85 2.58
N ARG A 135 -15.42 15.04 3.80
CA ARG A 135 -15.83 14.36 5.03
C ARG A 135 -15.92 12.84 4.86
N SER A 136 -14.91 12.27 4.23
CA SER A 136 -14.80 10.84 3.94
C SER A 136 -13.61 10.21 4.68
N PRO A 137 -13.66 8.90 4.95
CA PRO A 137 -12.51 8.15 5.46
C PRO A 137 -11.32 8.21 4.51
N PHE A 138 -10.12 7.99 5.08
CA PHE A 138 -8.90 7.81 4.32
C PHE A 138 -8.37 6.38 4.48
N ILE A 139 -7.99 5.74 3.40
CA ILE A 139 -7.37 4.40 3.39
C ILE A 139 -6.01 4.49 2.73
N CYS A 140 -5.00 3.84 3.31
CA CYS A 140 -3.69 3.69 2.69
C CYS A 140 -3.31 2.22 2.57
N VAL A 141 -3.09 1.75 1.34
CA VAL A 141 -2.54 0.42 1.05
C VAL A 141 -1.04 0.55 0.87
N ALA A 142 -0.29 0.13 1.87
CA ALA A 142 1.16 0.26 1.92
C ALA A 142 1.86 -0.96 1.28
N ALA A 143 2.82 -0.67 0.39
CA ALA A 143 3.76 -1.62 -0.19
C ALA A 143 5.10 -0.90 -0.41
N SER A 144 6.04 -1.01 0.55
CA SER A 144 7.21 -0.14 0.55
C SER A 144 8.44 -0.77 1.22
N GLY A 145 9.60 -0.54 0.62
CA GLY A 145 10.90 -0.81 1.24
C GLY A 145 11.33 0.23 2.28
N GLY A 146 10.59 1.36 2.43
CA GLY A 146 10.89 2.41 3.41
C GLY A 146 11.19 3.78 2.81
N ALA A 147 11.97 4.60 3.50
CA ALA A 147 12.33 5.95 3.06
C ALA A 147 13.26 5.93 1.84
N ARG A 148 13.03 6.85 0.90
CA ARG A 148 13.83 6.98 -0.34
C ARG A 148 15.20 7.54 -0.05
N MET A 149 16.23 6.71 -0.20
CA MET A 149 17.61 7.06 0.11
C MET A 149 18.13 8.23 -0.75
N GLN A 150 17.72 8.34 -2.00
CA GLN A 150 18.14 9.38 -2.94
C GLN A 150 17.66 10.78 -2.56
N GLU A 151 16.64 10.88 -1.72
CA GLU A 151 16.15 12.16 -1.18
C GLU A 151 16.64 12.45 0.24
N SER A 152 17.44 11.55 0.84
CA SER A 152 18.08 11.74 2.15
C SER A 152 17.08 12.23 3.21
N LEU A 153 17.40 13.34 3.91
CA LEU A 153 16.57 13.91 4.97
C LEU A 153 15.17 14.30 4.49
N PHE A 154 14.99 14.70 3.22
CA PHE A 154 13.67 15.05 2.70
C PHE A 154 12.69 13.86 2.74
N SER A 155 13.17 12.64 2.50
CA SER A 155 12.33 11.45 2.64
C SER A 155 11.97 11.15 4.10
N LEU A 156 12.89 11.36 5.04
CA LEU A 156 12.61 11.18 6.47
C LEU A 156 11.62 12.21 7.00
N MET A 157 11.68 13.45 6.51
CA MET A 157 10.72 14.51 6.88
C MET A 157 9.28 14.19 6.47
N GLN A 158 9.07 13.26 5.52
CA GLN A 158 7.72 12.83 5.15
C GLN A 158 7.03 12.07 6.28
N MET A 159 7.77 11.37 7.13
CA MET A 159 7.22 10.70 8.32
C MET A 159 6.49 11.70 9.23
N ALA A 160 7.15 12.81 9.56
CA ALA A 160 6.55 13.87 10.38
C ALA A 160 5.40 14.57 9.65
N LYS A 161 5.57 14.87 8.35
CA LYS A 161 4.58 15.56 7.52
C LYS A 161 3.26 14.79 7.41
N THR A 162 3.34 13.48 7.15
CA THR A 162 2.16 12.61 7.03
C THR A 162 1.45 12.45 8.36
N ASN A 163 2.18 12.24 9.46
CA ASN A 163 1.60 12.10 10.79
C ASN A 163 0.93 13.41 11.28
N ALA A 164 1.53 14.56 11.00
CA ALA A 164 0.90 15.83 11.30
C ALA A 164 -0.44 16.00 10.55
N MET A 165 -0.53 15.50 9.33
CA MET A 165 -1.78 15.55 8.57
C MET A 165 -2.82 14.55 9.07
N LEU A 166 -2.42 13.35 9.49
CA LEU A 166 -3.30 12.37 10.14
C LEU A 166 -3.88 12.91 11.46
N THR A 167 -3.11 13.68 12.22
CA THR A 167 -3.63 14.37 13.42
C THR A 167 -4.80 15.30 13.06
N ARG A 168 -4.73 16.00 11.93
CA ARG A 168 -5.85 16.84 11.47
C ARG A 168 -7.05 16.02 11.05
N LEU A 169 -6.85 14.87 10.38
CA LEU A 169 -7.92 13.94 10.02
C LEU A 169 -8.67 13.47 11.27
N ALA A 170 -7.90 13.05 12.29
CA ALA A 170 -8.45 12.60 13.57
C ALA A 170 -9.24 13.71 14.31
N GLN A 171 -8.78 14.98 14.26
CA GLN A 171 -9.50 16.12 14.82
C GLN A 171 -10.85 16.35 14.15
N GLU A 172 -10.98 16.00 12.86
CA GLU A 172 -12.24 16.04 12.14
C GLU A 172 -13.15 14.82 12.41
N GLY A 173 -12.68 13.85 13.21
CA GLY A 173 -13.41 12.63 13.52
C GLY A 173 -13.56 11.70 12.33
N LEU A 174 -12.63 11.73 11.38
CA LEU A 174 -12.64 10.91 10.18
C LEU A 174 -11.69 9.72 10.31
N PRO A 175 -12.14 8.49 9.98
CA PRO A 175 -11.33 7.30 10.14
C PRO A 175 -10.14 7.25 9.17
N PHE A 176 -9.02 6.71 9.66
CA PHE A 176 -7.89 6.27 8.87
C PHE A 176 -7.73 4.75 8.97
N ILE A 177 -7.81 4.03 7.85
CA ILE A 177 -7.56 2.59 7.78
C ILE A 177 -6.25 2.35 7.05
N SER A 178 -5.35 1.60 7.66
CA SER A 178 -4.10 1.19 7.04
C SER A 178 -4.16 -0.28 6.63
N VAL A 179 -3.79 -0.59 5.38
CA VAL A 179 -3.68 -1.94 4.84
C VAL A 179 -2.22 -2.22 4.50
N LEU A 180 -1.61 -3.15 5.24
CA LEU A 180 -0.20 -3.49 5.13
C LEU A 180 -0.02 -4.70 4.20
N THR A 181 0.79 -4.54 3.16
CA THR A 181 1.05 -5.61 2.19
C THR A 181 2.53 -5.95 2.09
N ASP A 182 2.87 -6.99 1.33
CA ASP A 182 4.25 -7.49 1.21
C ASP A 182 5.07 -6.69 0.17
N PRO A 183 6.18 -6.01 0.60
CA PRO A 183 6.59 -5.73 1.97
C PRO A 183 6.11 -4.35 2.47
N THR A 184 6.01 -4.14 3.79
CA THR A 184 5.84 -2.81 4.38
C THR A 184 6.92 -2.58 5.44
N MET A 185 7.95 -1.78 5.10
CA MET A 185 9.20 -1.71 5.85
C MET A 185 9.65 -0.27 6.14
N GLY A 186 10.63 -0.14 7.00
CA GLY A 186 11.43 1.06 7.24
C GLY A 186 10.63 2.28 7.68
N GLY A 187 10.89 3.44 7.06
CA GLY A 187 10.23 4.69 7.41
C GLY A 187 8.73 4.72 7.16
N VAL A 188 8.20 3.88 6.25
CA VAL A 188 6.76 3.76 6.01
C VAL A 188 6.08 3.03 7.17
N SER A 189 6.62 1.87 7.59
CA SER A 189 6.10 1.16 8.76
C SER A 189 6.26 1.98 10.05
N ALA A 190 7.39 2.66 10.22
CA ALA A 190 7.66 3.51 11.40
C ALA A 190 6.90 4.85 11.40
N SER A 191 5.97 5.05 10.48
CA SER A 191 5.14 6.26 10.41
C SER A 191 3.67 5.89 10.17
N PHE A 192 3.06 6.44 9.14
CA PHE A 192 1.61 6.32 8.90
C PHE A 192 1.09 4.88 8.74
N ALA A 193 1.93 3.91 8.34
CA ALA A 193 1.45 2.54 8.11
C ALA A 193 0.92 1.86 9.39
N PHE A 194 1.46 2.19 10.56
CA PHE A 194 0.96 1.71 11.87
C PHE A 194 0.12 2.75 12.63
N MET A 195 -0.28 3.84 11.97
CA MET A 195 -1.07 4.92 12.59
C MET A 195 -2.57 4.83 12.25
N GLY A 196 -3.03 3.75 11.61
CA GLY A 196 -4.43 3.53 11.33
C GLY A 196 -5.27 3.38 12.62
N ASP A 197 -6.50 3.90 12.60
CA ASP A 197 -7.51 3.56 13.62
C ASP A 197 -7.85 2.05 13.55
N VAL A 198 -7.70 1.46 12.36
CA VAL A 198 -7.69 0.03 12.10
C VAL A 198 -6.51 -0.31 11.20
N VAL A 199 -5.70 -1.28 11.61
CA VAL A 199 -4.53 -1.76 10.87
C VAL A 199 -4.75 -3.19 10.40
N ILE A 200 -4.90 -3.36 9.08
CA ILE A 200 -5.14 -4.64 8.42
C ILE A 200 -3.87 -5.10 7.73
N ALA A 201 -3.61 -6.40 7.67
CA ALA A 201 -2.53 -6.94 6.84
C ALA A 201 -3.04 -8.00 5.86
N GLU A 202 -2.37 -8.12 4.71
CA GLU A 202 -2.54 -9.30 3.84
C GLU A 202 -1.83 -10.52 4.46
N PRO A 203 -2.33 -11.76 4.23
CA PRO A 203 -1.71 -12.98 4.74
C PRO A 203 -0.22 -13.09 4.36
N LYS A 204 0.60 -13.47 5.33
CA LYS A 204 2.05 -13.69 5.18
C LYS A 204 2.85 -12.46 4.73
N ALA A 205 2.27 -11.27 4.71
CA ALA A 205 2.98 -10.04 4.37
C ALA A 205 4.16 -9.81 5.31
N LEU A 206 5.31 -9.43 4.75
CA LEU A 206 6.50 -9.04 5.52
C LEU A 206 6.35 -7.58 5.95
N ILE A 207 6.24 -7.38 7.26
CA ILE A 207 5.97 -6.07 7.85
C ILE A 207 6.93 -5.85 9.02
N GLY A 208 7.71 -4.79 8.98
CA GLY A 208 8.67 -4.49 10.04
C GLY A 208 9.46 -3.22 9.78
N PHE A 209 10.42 -2.91 10.64
CA PHE A 209 11.28 -1.74 10.43
C PHE A 209 12.55 -2.13 9.67
N ALA A 210 13.45 -2.86 10.31
CA ALA A 210 14.62 -3.41 9.64
C ALA A 210 14.30 -4.78 9.03
N GLY A 211 14.87 -5.08 7.86
CA GLY A 211 14.68 -6.39 7.23
C GLY A 211 15.29 -7.52 8.06
N PRO A 212 14.73 -8.75 8.01
CA PRO A 212 15.20 -9.89 8.79
C PRO A 212 16.71 -10.13 8.67
N ARG A 213 17.25 -10.06 7.45
CA ARG A 213 18.69 -10.24 7.21
C ARG A 213 19.56 -9.20 7.95
N VAL A 214 19.11 -7.95 8.01
CA VAL A 214 19.85 -6.89 8.71
C VAL A 214 19.84 -7.16 10.21
N ILE A 215 18.70 -7.58 10.76
CA ILE A 215 18.57 -7.92 12.17
C ILE A 215 19.49 -9.10 12.50
N GLU A 216 19.40 -10.21 11.76
CA GLU A 216 20.24 -11.41 12.00
C GLU A 216 21.73 -11.10 11.93
N GLN A 217 22.15 -10.28 10.96
CA GLN A 217 23.56 -9.85 10.83
C GLN A 217 24.02 -8.96 11.99
N THR A 218 23.12 -8.15 12.52
CA THR A 218 23.44 -7.21 13.61
C THR A 218 23.45 -7.90 14.96
N VAL A 219 22.40 -8.69 15.25
CA VAL A 219 22.24 -9.39 16.55
C VAL A 219 23.00 -10.71 16.57
N ARG A 220 23.33 -11.26 15.40
CA ARG A 220 24.00 -12.58 15.22
C ARG A 220 23.20 -13.76 15.79
N GLU A 221 21.89 -13.64 15.82
CA GLU A 221 20.96 -14.69 16.24
C GLU A 221 20.00 -15.03 15.12
N LYS A 222 19.47 -16.26 15.13
CA LYS A 222 18.39 -16.67 14.23
C LYS A 222 17.07 -16.12 14.73
N LEU A 223 16.31 -15.53 13.81
CA LEU A 223 15.00 -15.03 14.13
C LEU A 223 13.98 -16.17 14.27
N PRO A 224 12.96 -16.04 15.13
CA PRO A 224 11.87 -17.01 15.24
C PRO A 224 11.18 -17.25 13.89
N GLU A 225 10.64 -18.45 13.69
CA GLU A 225 9.80 -18.73 12.53
C GLU A 225 8.61 -17.77 12.47
N GLY A 226 8.31 -17.28 11.27
CA GLY A 226 7.23 -16.30 11.07
C GLY A 226 7.53 -14.89 11.56
N PHE A 227 8.72 -14.59 12.04
CA PHE A 227 9.08 -13.25 12.50
C PHE A 227 8.80 -12.18 11.44
N GLN A 228 8.16 -11.08 11.86
CA GLN A 228 7.72 -9.98 11.00
C GLN A 228 6.68 -10.38 9.93
N ARG A 229 6.03 -11.53 10.04
CA ARG A 229 4.87 -11.87 9.20
C ARG A 229 3.58 -11.35 9.82
N ALA A 230 2.59 -11.12 8.96
CA ALA A 230 1.30 -10.57 9.38
C ALA A 230 0.67 -11.35 10.55
N GLU A 231 0.71 -12.68 10.49
CA GLU A 231 0.16 -13.55 11.53
C GLU A 231 0.89 -13.41 12.88
N PHE A 232 2.22 -13.27 12.82
CA PHE A 232 3.04 -13.00 14.02
C PHE A 232 2.69 -11.63 14.63
N LEU A 233 2.51 -10.61 13.80
CA LEU A 233 2.14 -9.27 14.26
C LEU A 233 0.73 -9.23 14.87
N LEU A 234 -0.20 -10.01 14.30
CA LEU A 234 -1.55 -10.19 14.86
C LEU A 234 -1.48 -10.85 16.24
N GLU A 235 -0.71 -11.93 16.38
CA GLU A 235 -0.49 -12.60 17.68
C GLU A 235 0.10 -11.65 18.74
N LYS A 236 0.98 -10.74 18.31
CA LYS A 236 1.61 -9.75 19.22
C LYS A 236 0.77 -8.48 19.43
N GLY A 237 -0.39 -8.38 18.82
CA GLY A 237 -1.29 -7.23 18.95
C GLY A 237 -0.78 -5.95 18.26
N ALA A 238 0.11 -6.10 17.27
CA ALA A 238 0.63 -4.96 16.50
C ALA A 238 -0.27 -4.55 15.33
N ILE A 239 -1.19 -5.44 14.91
CA ILE A 239 -2.22 -5.20 13.91
C ILE A 239 -3.55 -5.77 14.40
N ASP A 240 -4.67 -5.33 13.81
CA ASP A 240 -6.02 -5.69 14.26
C ASP A 240 -6.55 -6.95 13.58
N CYS A 241 -6.24 -7.16 12.29
CA CYS A 241 -6.69 -8.35 11.57
C CYS A 241 -5.82 -8.67 10.35
N VAL A 242 -5.93 -9.92 9.89
CA VAL A 242 -5.34 -10.40 8.63
C VAL A 242 -6.47 -10.76 7.69
N VAL A 243 -6.50 -10.15 6.49
CA VAL A 243 -7.59 -10.28 5.52
C VAL A 243 -7.05 -10.68 4.16
N ASP A 244 -7.61 -11.73 3.57
CA ASP A 244 -7.31 -12.13 2.20
C ASP A 244 -7.69 -11.01 1.22
N ARG A 245 -6.82 -10.76 0.23
CA ARG A 245 -7.03 -9.70 -0.77
C ARG A 245 -8.37 -9.82 -1.50
N ARG A 246 -8.84 -11.04 -1.72
CA ARG A 246 -10.11 -11.32 -2.41
C ARG A 246 -11.32 -10.86 -1.60
N GLU A 247 -11.19 -10.81 -0.26
CA GLU A 247 -12.22 -10.37 0.68
C GLU A 247 -12.05 -8.89 1.09
N MET A 248 -10.90 -8.29 0.79
CA MET A 248 -10.51 -6.97 1.29
C MET A 248 -11.53 -5.88 0.97
N ARG A 249 -12.11 -5.88 -0.24
CA ARG A 249 -13.12 -4.88 -0.62
C ARG A 249 -14.36 -4.92 0.27
N ARG A 250 -14.83 -6.13 0.58
CA ARG A 250 -16.00 -6.34 1.45
C ARG A 250 -15.69 -5.95 2.89
N GLU A 251 -14.55 -6.37 3.41
CA GLU A 251 -14.14 -6.02 4.78
C GLU A 251 -13.94 -4.53 4.96
N LEU A 252 -13.29 -3.85 4.01
CA LEU A 252 -13.16 -2.40 4.05
C LEU A 252 -14.52 -1.71 4.01
N ALA A 253 -15.47 -2.17 3.19
CA ALA A 253 -16.82 -1.60 3.16
C ALA A 253 -17.53 -1.76 4.51
N HIS A 254 -17.44 -2.94 5.15
CA HIS A 254 -18.01 -3.16 6.48
C HIS A 254 -17.41 -2.21 7.53
N LEU A 255 -16.08 -2.06 7.55
CA LEU A 255 -15.42 -1.14 8.46
C LEU A 255 -15.81 0.33 8.19
N LEU A 256 -15.86 0.73 6.91
CA LEU A 256 -16.30 2.08 6.54
C LEU A 256 -17.72 2.34 7.03
N ALA A 257 -18.66 1.42 6.77
CA ALA A 257 -20.05 1.54 7.21
C ALA A 257 -20.16 1.67 8.74
N LEU A 258 -19.43 0.83 9.47
CA LEU A 258 -19.42 0.84 10.93
C LEU A 258 -18.85 2.15 11.48
N LEU A 259 -17.67 2.56 11.00
CA LEU A 259 -16.94 3.73 11.51
C LEU A 259 -17.61 5.06 11.12
N THR A 260 -18.31 5.10 9.99
CA THR A 260 -19.02 6.30 9.52
C THR A 260 -20.52 6.29 9.83
N ARG A 261 -21.05 5.21 10.43
CA ARG A 261 -22.47 5.00 10.71
C ARG A 261 -23.35 5.12 9.47
N GLN A 262 -22.87 4.60 8.35
CA GLN A 262 -23.57 4.52 7.08
C GLN A 262 -24.02 3.07 6.81
N SER A 263 -25.11 2.90 6.04
CA SER A 263 -25.52 1.58 5.56
C SER A 263 -24.80 1.24 4.26
N ILE A 264 -24.41 -0.02 4.11
CA ILE A 264 -23.96 -0.56 2.80
C ILE A 264 -25.21 -0.80 1.97
N GLU A 265 -25.30 -0.21 0.78
CA GLU A 265 -26.25 -0.70 -0.21
C GLU A 265 -25.79 -2.08 -0.64
N VAL A 266 -26.50 -3.11 -0.18
CA VAL A 266 -26.25 -4.49 -0.63
C VAL A 266 -26.70 -4.55 -2.08
N VAL A 267 -25.80 -4.33 -3.02
CA VAL A 267 -26.00 -4.77 -4.39
C VAL A 267 -26.02 -6.30 -4.30
N ALA A 268 -27.20 -6.89 -4.42
CA ALA A 268 -27.31 -8.33 -4.53
C ALA A 268 -26.40 -8.76 -5.68
N ASP A 269 -25.39 -9.60 -5.35
CA ASP A 269 -24.53 -10.20 -6.35
C ASP A 269 -25.45 -10.84 -7.39
N ALA A 270 -25.41 -10.34 -8.61
CA ALA A 270 -26.06 -11.00 -9.73
C ALA A 270 -25.32 -12.32 -9.93
N GLU A 271 -26.02 -13.43 -9.64
CA GLU A 271 -25.60 -14.81 -9.88
C GLU A 271 -25.17 -15.05 -11.34
#